data_714440230fa8678bfb3ea37531aff083
#
_entry.id   714440230fa8678bfb3ea37531aff083
#
_cell.length_a   1.000
_cell.length_b   1.000
_cell.length_c   1.000
_cell.angle_alpha   90.00
_cell.angle_beta   90.00
_cell.angle_gamma   90.00
#
_symmetry.space_group_name_H-M   'P 1'
#
loop_
_entity.id
_entity.type
_entity.pdbx_description
1 polymer ?
#
loop_
_entity_poly.entity_id
_entity_poly.type
_entity_poly.pdbx_seq_one_letter_code
_entity_poly.pdbx_strand_id
1 'polypeptide(L)'
;QMITKCESGANAGQADILGMAQILAAYDWGIMTDMFGNIPCSEAFKASAPKVDSQESIYENINNLLDAAIVNLGKAIDGKMKNAGSQDLLFNGNCSKWRGLAHALKARYLLHKAGRVDDKNTLYTQVLSETDAAIADGFDGALLDVFTGYGAGQTNSWSAYWASREYIASSKTVE
;
A
#
# COMPACT_ATOMS: atom_id res chain seq x y z
N GLN A 1 -3.58 13.64 6.19
CA GLN A 1 -4.86 14.06 6.85
C GLN A 1 -5.61 12.88 7.49
N MET A 2 -5.79 11.73 6.80
CA MET A 2 -6.55 10.60 7.37
C MET A 2 -5.83 10.00 8.59
N ILE A 3 -4.54 9.72 8.50
CA ILE A 3 -3.73 9.22 9.61
C ILE A 3 -3.90 10.12 10.84
N THR A 4 -3.68 11.42 10.72
CA THR A 4 -3.82 12.38 11.83
C THR A 4 -5.23 12.38 12.44
N LYS A 5 -6.28 12.24 11.61
CA LYS A 5 -7.66 12.14 12.10
C LYS A 5 -7.93 10.87 12.91
N CYS A 6 -7.23 9.77 12.57
CA CYS A 6 -7.35 8.52 13.29
C CYS A 6 -6.46 8.45 14.55
N GLU A 7 -5.37 9.22 14.59
CA GLU A 7 -4.48 9.28 15.74
C GLU A 7 -5.02 10.18 16.86
N SER A 8 -5.53 11.37 16.51
CA SER A 8 -5.92 12.39 17.48
C SER A 8 -7.16 13.21 17.10
N GLY A 9 -7.88 12.84 16.04
CA GLY A 9 -9.02 13.57 15.51
C GLY A 9 -10.35 12.85 15.70
N ALA A 10 -11.30 13.13 14.79
CA ALA A 10 -12.67 12.63 14.84
C ALA A 10 -12.78 11.09 14.79
N ASN A 11 -11.77 10.40 14.25
CA ASN A 11 -11.73 8.94 14.13
C ASN A 11 -10.71 8.32 15.09
N ALA A 12 -10.39 9.00 16.19
CA ALA A 12 -9.47 8.47 17.19
C ALA A 12 -9.96 7.12 17.73
N GLY A 13 -9.04 6.16 17.82
CA GLY A 13 -9.34 4.80 18.30
C GLY A 13 -9.83 3.83 17.21
N GLN A 14 -10.04 4.27 15.97
CA GLN A 14 -10.39 3.39 14.86
C GLN A 14 -9.09 2.76 14.25
N ALA A 15 -8.58 1.73 14.91
CA ALA A 15 -7.31 1.12 14.56
C ALA A 15 -7.32 0.46 13.17
N ASP A 16 -8.47 -0.05 12.72
CA ASP A 16 -8.66 -0.60 11.36
C ASP A 16 -8.47 0.48 10.30
N ILE A 17 -9.16 1.61 10.43
CA ILE A 17 -9.04 2.74 9.48
C ILE A 17 -7.63 3.33 9.50
N LEU A 18 -7.03 3.44 10.69
CA LEU A 18 -5.66 3.94 10.83
C LEU A 18 -4.67 3.03 10.08
N GLY A 19 -4.75 1.72 10.31
CA GLY A 19 -3.89 0.75 9.63
C GLY A 19 -4.05 0.78 8.10
N MET A 20 -5.27 0.82 7.60
CA MET A 20 -5.57 0.95 6.17
C MET A 20 -4.97 2.25 5.58
N ALA A 21 -5.14 3.39 6.28
CA ALA A 21 -4.59 4.67 5.83
C ALA A 21 -3.05 4.67 5.80
N GLN A 22 -2.40 4.00 6.76
CA GLN A 22 -0.94 3.87 6.80
C GLN A 22 -0.42 3.01 5.63
N ILE A 23 -1.12 1.93 5.27
CA ILE A 23 -0.76 1.08 4.12
C ILE A 23 -0.86 1.88 2.82
N LEU A 24 -1.97 2.59 2.61
CA LEU A 24 -2.16 3.39 1.41
C LEU A 24 -1.12 4.50 1.29
N ALA A 25 -0.80 5.18 2.41
CA ALA A 25 0.26 6.19 2.42
C ALA A 25 1.64 5.58 2.10
N ALA A 26 1.95 4.40 2.64
CA ALA A 26 3.19 3.69 2.33
C ALA A 26 3.27 3.31 0.85
N TYR A 27 2.17 2.85 0.28
CA TYR A 27 2.07 2.51 -1.15
C TYR A 27 2.27 3.73 -2.05
N ASP A 28 1.61 4.85 -1.73
CA ASP A 28 1.75 6.10 -2.49
C ASP A 28 3.19 6.61 -2.45
N TRP A 29 3.83 6.66 -1.27
CA TRP A 29 5.25 7.04 -1.15
C TRP A 29 6.16 6.09 -1.92
N GLY A 30 5.85 4.80 -1.93
CA GLY A 30 6.60 3.79 -2.69
C GLY A 30 6.57 4.08 -4.18
N ILE A 31 5.39 4.27 -4.78
CA ILE A 31 5.26 4.63 -6.19
C ILE A 31 6.01 5.92 -6.51
N MET A 32 5.83 6.94 -5.68
CA MET A 32 6.45 8.24 -5.91
C MET A 32 7.98 8.16 -5.90
N THR A 33 8.55 7.48 -4.91
CA THR A 33 10.03 7.37 -4.82
C THR A 33 10.61 6.42 -5.86
N ASP A 34 9.86 5.36 -6.26
CA ASP A 34 10.29 4.45 -7.33
C ASP A 34 10.36 5.18 -8.70
N MET A 35 9.43 6.09 -8.95
CA MET A 35 9.38 6.85 -10.20
C MET A 35 10.35 8.04 -10.24
N PHE A 36 10.53 8.74 -9.14
CA PHE A 36 11.21 10.03 -9.09
C PHE A 36 12.50 10.04 -8.24
N GLY A 37 12.79 8.97 -7.50
CA GLY A 37 13.94 8.89 -6.60
C GLY A 37 13.76 9.77 -5.35
N ASN A 38 14.64 10.74 -5.17
CA ASN A 38 14.56 11.69 -4.06
C ASN A 38 13.40 12.65 -4.25
N ILE A 39 12.50 12.74 -3.28
CA ILE A 39 11.32 13.61 -3.31
C ILE A 39 11.06 14.26 -1.95
N PRO A 40 10.32 15.36 -1.87
CA PRO A 40 9.82 15.86 -0.59
C PRO A 40 8.85 14.88 0.05
N CYS A 41 9.19 14.39 1.25
CA CYS A 41 8.36 13.46 2.03
C CYS A 41 8.11 13.98 3.45
N SER A 42 9.17 14.24 4.21
CA SER A 42 9.04 14.59 5.63
C SER A 42 8.36 15.94 5.88
N GLU A 43 8.51 16.88 4.96
CA GLU A 43 7.91 18.21 4.99
C GLU A 43 6.79 18.40 3.97
N ALA A 44 6.40 17.35 3.26
CA ALA A 44 5.32 17.40 2.29
C ALA A 44 4.03 17.93 2.94
N PHE A 45 3.38 18.90 2.28
CA PHE A 45 2.17 19.59 2.75
C PHE A 45 2.32 20.40 4.06
N LYS A 46 3.53 20.54 4.60
CA LYS A 46 3.80 21.29 5.85
C LYS A 46 4.52 22.60 5.59
N ALA A 47 5.32 22.67 4.54
CA ALA A 47 6.12 23.84 4.18
C ALA A 47 5.80 24.29 2.74
N SER A 48 5.95 25.60 2.47
CA SER A 48 5.79 26.17 1.13
C SER A 48 6.95 25.77 0.19
N ALA A 49 8.11 25.46 0.74
CA ALA A 49 9.28 24.96 0.02
C ALA A 49 9.86 23.78 0.81
N PRO A 50 9.25 22.59 0.69
CA PRO A 50 9.68 21.41 1.44
C PRO A 50 11.06 20.95 0.96
N LYS A 51 11.88 20.47 1.88
CA LYS A 51 13.17 19.85 1.53
C LYS A 51 12.95 18.53 0.79
N VAL A 52 13.90 18.21 -0.09
CA VAL A 52 13.97 16.91 -0.76
C VAL A 52 14.63 15.91 0.16
N ASP A 53 13.93 14.83 0.45
CA ASP A 53 14.44 13.71 1.24
C ASP A 53 15.10 12.66 0.33
N SER A 54 16.07 11.93 0.83
CA SER A 54 16.71 10.84 0.09
C SER A 54 15.76 9.66 -0.09
N GLN A 55 15.87 8.94 -1.20
CA GLN A 55 15.09 7.73 -1.44
C GLN A 55 15.25 6.72 -0.31
N GLU A 56 16.45 6.61 0.28
CA GLU A 56 16.70 5.73 1.42
C GLU A 56 15.84 6.10 2.63
N SER A 57 15.78 7.38 3.01
CA SER A 57 14.96 7.85 4.14
C SER A 57 13.46 7.70 3.86
N ILE A 58 13.05 7.78 2.59
CA ILE A 58 11.66 7.53 2.20
C ILE A 58 11.31 6.05 2.38
N TYR A 59 12.18 5.12 1.98
CA TYR A 59 11.98 3.69 2.23
C TYR A 59 11.94 3.35 3.73
N GLU A 60 12.72 4.05 4.56
CA GLU A 60 12.62 3.92 6.03
C GLU A 60 11.23 4.37 6.52
N ASN A 61 10.73 5.50 6.04
CA ASN A 61 9.40 5.98 6.37
C ASN A 61 8.31 5.00 5.91
N ILE A 62 8.43 4.42 4.72
CA ILE A 62 7.52 3.40 4.19
C ILE A 62 7.49 2.18 5.13
N ASN A 63 8.65 1.67 5.54
CA ASN A 63 8.73 0.55 6.47
C ASN A 63 8.08 0.88 7.82
N ASN A 64 8.34 2.07 8.37
CA ASN A 64 7.73 2.51 9.62
C ASN A 64 6.20 2.60 9.54
N LEU A 65 5.67 3.09 8.40
CA LEU A 65 4.22 3.12 8.16
C LEU A 65 3.62 1.71 8.10
N LEU A 66 4.28 0.78 7.43
CA LEU A 66 3.81 -0.60 7.32
C LEU A 66 3.89 -1.34 8.66
N ASP A 67 4.95 -1.15 9.44
CA ASP A 67 5.06 -1.70 10.79
C ASP A 67 3.97 -1.18 11.72
N ALA A 68 3.70 0.13 11.69
CA ALA A 68 2.63 0.73 12.45
C ALA A 68 1.25 0.19 12.00
N ALA A 69 1.05 0.00 10.70
CA ALA A 69 -0.18 -0.57 10.15
C ALA A 69 -0.41 -2.00 10.64
N ILE A 70 0.62 -2.85 10.61
CA ILE A 70 0.55 -4.23 11.10
C ILE A 70 0.10 -4.27 12.56
N VAL A 71 0.70 -3.41 13.41
CA VAL A 71 0.34 -3.32 14.83
C VAL A 71 -1.11 -2.84 15.00
N ASN A 72 -1.52 -1.80 14.28
CA ASN A 72 -2.88 -1.26 14.39
C ASN A 72 -3.94 -2.25 13.88
N LEU A 73 -3.67 -2.93 12.77
CA LEU A 73 -4.56 -3.97 12.26
C LEU A 73 -4.62 -5.19 13.18
N GLY A 74 -3.53 -5.54 13.87
CA GLY A 74 -3.53 -6.54 14.93
C GLY A 74 -4.52 -6.16 16.04
N LYS A 75 -4.46 -4.93 16.54
CA LYS A 75 -5.43 -4.42 17.54
C LYS A 75 -6.86 -4.44 17.01
N ALA A 76 -7.04 -4.11 15.72
CA ALA A 76 -8.36 -4.13 15.09
C ALA A 76 -8.93 -5.55 14.99
N ILE A 77 -8.11 -6.54 14.68
CA ILE A 77 -8.49 -7.95 14.65
C ILE A 77 -8.92 -8.42 16.04
N ASP A 78 -8.10 -8.16 17.06
CA ASP A 78 -8.39 -8.52 18.46
C ASP A 78 -9.67 -7.83 18.97
N GLY A 79 -9.86 -6.56 18.60
CA GLY A 79 -11.05 -5.77 18.92
C GLY A 79 -12.26 -6.05 18.03
N LYS A 80 -12.15 -6.94 17.02
CA LYS A 80 -13.19 -7.26 16.03
C LYS A 80 -13.76 -6.02 15.34
N MET A 81 -12.89 -5.04 15.08
CA MET A 81 -13.27 -3.79 14.42
C MET A 81 -13.60 -4.01 12.96
N LYS A 82 -14.63 -3.35 12.46
CA LYS A 82 -15.09 -3.36 11.06
C LYS A 82 -15.67 -2.01 10.67
N ASN A 83 -15.02 -0.91 11.06
CA ASN A 83 -15.53 0.43 10.82
C ASN A 83 -15.60 0.78 9.33
N ALA A 84 -14.68 0.26 8.50
CA ALA A 84 -14.73 0.44 7.05
C ALA A 84 -15.87 -0.38 6.39
N GLY A 85 -16.12 -1.59 6.88
CA GLY A 85 -17.18 -2.47 6.39
C GLY A 85 -17.21 -2.58 4.86
N SER A 86 -18.40 -2.50 4.29
CA SER A 86 -18.62 -2.57 2.83
C SER A 86 -18.14 -1.34 2.05
N GLN A 87 -17.70 -0.29 2.72
CA GLN A 87 -17.07 0.86 2.05
C GLN A 87 -15.62 0.55 1.62
N ASP A 88 -15.02 -0.47 2.21
CA ASP A 88 -13.73 -1.00 1.78
C ASP A 88 -13.91 -1.88 0.53
N LEU A 89 -13.54 -1.33 -0.61
CA LEU A 89 -13.68 -1.96 -1.92
C LEU A 89 -12.65 -3.06 -2.20
N LEU A 90 -11.60 -3.18 -1.38
CA LEU A 90 -10.54 -4.18 -1.57
C LEU A 90 -10.84 -5.48 -0.82
N PHE A 91 -11.18 -5.39 0.46
CA PHE A 91 -11.31 -6.55 1.33
C PHE A 91 -12.57 -6.54 2.19
N ASN A 92 -13.53 -5.64 1.92
CA ASN A 92 -14.80 -5.55 2.65
C ASN A 92 -14.61 -5.46 4.18
N GLY A 93 -13.64 -4.66 4.62
CA GLY A 93 -13.32 -4.46 6.03
C GLY A 93 -12.55 -5.61 6.70
N ASN A 94 -12.00 -6.55 5.94
CA ASN A 94 -11.22 -7.66 6.48
C ASN A 94 -9.82 -7.20 6.91
N CYS A 95 -9.63 -6.93 8.20
CA CYS A 95 -8.37 -6.45 8.75
C CYS A 95 -7.20 -7.44 8.59
N SER A 96 -7.45 -8.76 8.58
CA SER A 96 -6.39 -9.74 8.34
C SER A 96 -5.86 -9.64 6.92
N LYS A 97 -6.71 -9.53 5.90
CA LYS A 97 -6.27 -9.33 4.51
C LYS A 97 -5.53 -8.01 4.33
N TRP A 98 -5.95 -6.94 5.01
CA TRP A 98 -5.22 -5.67 5.03
C TRP A 98 -3.85 -5.81 5.69
N ARG A 99 -3.74 -6.54 6.81
CA ARG A 99 -2.45 -6.82 7.45
C ARG A 99 -1.55 -7.66 6.54
N GLY A 100 -2.10 -8.65 5.86
CA GLY A 100 -1.38 -9.42 4.86
C GLY A 100 -0.89 -8.56 3.67
N LEU A 101 -1.67 -7.58 3.23
CA LEU A 101 -1.21 -6.60 2.23
C LEU A 101 -0.01 -5.78 2.75
N ALA A 102 -0.02 -5.37 4.03
CA ALA A 102 1.12 -4.66 4.62
C ALA A 102 2.39 -5.51 4.59
N HIS A 103 2.30 -6.80 4.96
CA HIS A 103 3.41 -7.74 4.88
C HIS A 103 3.89 -7.94 3.43
N ALA A 104 2.97 -8.09 2.47
CA ALA A 104 3.32 -8.23 1.06
C ALA A 104 4.04 -6.99 0.51
N LEU A 105 3.61 -5.78 0.88
CA LEU A 105 4.28 -4.54 0.52
C LEU A 105 5.66 -4.43 1.17
N LYS A 106 5.84 -4.85 2.43
CA LYS A 106 7.15 -4.92 3.06
C LYS A 106 8.10 -5.84 2.30
N ALA A 107 7.65 -7.05 1.95
CA ALA A 107 8.43 -7.98 1.14
C ALA A 107 8.87 -7.34 -0.19
N ARG A 108 7.94 -6.67 -0.88
CA ARG A 108 8.21 -5.96 -2.13
C ARG A 108 9.27 -4.87 -1.96
N TYR A 109 9.12 -3.98 -0.97
CA TYR A 109 10.05 -2.88 -0.77
C TYR A 109 11.41 -3.32 -0.23
N LEU A 110 11.49 -4.44 0.48
CA LEU A 110 12.76 -5.09 0.81
C LEU A 110 13.48 -5.56 -0.47
N LEU A 111 12.76 -6.18 -1.43
CA LEU A 111 13.35 -6.60 -2.70
C LEU A 111 13.88 -5.43 -3.53
N HIS A 112 13.25 -4.24 -3.49
CA HIS A 112 13.76 -3.05 -4.17
C HIS A 112 15.17 -2.64 -3.68
N LYS A 113 15.55 -3.01 -2.45
CA LYS A 113 16.88 -2.76 -1.89
C LYS A 113 17.94 -3.79 -2.30
N ALA A 114 17.56 -4.90 -2.96
CA ALA A 114 18.46 -6.03 -3.22
C ALA A 114 19.73 -5.67 -4.02
N GLY A 115 19.67 -4.62 -4.85
CA GLY A 115 20.83 -4.10 -5.59
C GLY A 115 21.77 -3.22 -4.77
N ARG A 116 21.41 -2.87 -3.54
CA ARG A 116 22.10 -1.90 -2.68
C ARG A 116 22.63 -2.48 -1.37
N VAL A 117 22.31 -3.74 -1.05
CA VAL A 117 22.75 -4.41 0.17
C VAL A 117 23.80 -5.47 -0.12
N ASP A 118 24.78 -5.59 0.74
CA ASP A 118 25.85 -6.59 0.62
C ASP A 118 25.37 -7.97 1.06
N ASP A 119 24.66 -8.07 2.19
CA ASP A 119 24.10 -9.32 2.70
C ASP A 119 22.72 -9.60 2.12
N LYS A 120 22.70 -10.20 0.94
CA LYS A 120 21.47 -10.61 0.25
C LYS A 120 20.77 -11.78 0.94
N ASN A 121 21.51 -12.64 1.64
CA ASN A 121 20.90 -13.80 2.29
C ASN A 121 20.01 -13.36 3.45
N THR A 122 20.46 -12.44 4.29
CA THR A 122 19.63 -11.85 5.34
C THR A 122 18.43 -11.13 4.75
N LEU A 123 18.63 -10.35 3.67
CA LEU A 123 17.53 -9.67 2.99
C LEU A 123 16.46 -10.66 2.49
N TYR A 124 16.86 -11.71 1.79
CA TYR A 124 15.92 -12.70 1.25
C TYR A 124 15.22 -13.50 2.35
N THR A 125 15.90 -13.76 3.47
CA THR A 125 15.26 -14.37 4.64
C THR A 125 14.15 -13.47 5.21
N GLN A 126 14.39 -12.17 5.28
CA GLN A 126 13.36 -11.20 5.68
C GLN A 126 12.20 -11.16 4.69
N VAL A 127 12.49 -11.14 3.39
CA VAL A 127 11.44 -11.18 2.34
C VAL A 127 10.56 -12.42 2.48
N LEU A 128 11.16 -13.58 2.67
CA LEU A 128 10.42 -14.83 2.87
C LEU A 128 9.54 -14.77 4.12
N SER A 129 10.09 -14.29 5.24
CA SER A 129 9.34 -14.14 6.50
C SER A 129 8.11 -13.23 6.33
N GLU A 130 8.26 -12.09 5.63
CA GLU A 130 7.14 -11.19 5.36
C GLU A 130 6.12 -11.83 4.40
N THR A 131 6.59 -12.59 3.41
CA THR A 131 5.70 -13.32 2.49
C THR A 131 4.90 -14.40 3.21
N ASP A 132 5.53 -15.18 4.09
CA ASP A 132 4.87 -16.20 4.89
C ASP A 132 3.82 -15.59 5.83
N ALA A 133 4.13 -14.41 6.43
CA ALA A 133 3.18 -13.68 7.26
C ALA A 133 1.97 -13.20 6.44
N ALA A 134 2.18 -12.72 5.22
CA ALA A 134 1.08 -12.32 4.33
C ALA A 134 0.16 -13.50 4.01
N ILE A 135 0.72 -14.67 3.71
CA ILE A 135 -0.03 -15.90 3.43
C ILE A 135 -0.80 -16.35 4.69
N ALA A 136 -0.17 -16.30 5.86
CA ALA A 136 -0.81 -16.65 7.13
C ALA A 136 -2.01 -15.77 7.47
N ASP A 137 -2.00 -14.51 7.05
CA ASP A 137 -3.12 -13.57 7.19
C ASP A 137 -4.23 -13.79 6.14
N GLY A 138 -4.06 -14.75 5.23
CA GLY A 138 -5.02 -15.07 4.18
C GLY A 138 -5.02 -14.07 3.03
N PHE A 139 -3.89 -13.35 2.81
CA PHE A 139 -3.74 -12.45 1.68
C PHE A 139 -3.54 -13.26 0.39
N ASP A 140 -4.45 -13.09 -0.54
CA ASP A 140 -4.50 -13.77 -1.84
C ASP A 140 -4.43 -12.80 -3.03
N GLY A 141 -4.09 -11.54 -2.76
CA GLY A 141 -4.02 -10.44 -3.71
C GLY A 141 -5.01 -9.34 -3.37
N ALA A 142 -4.74 -8.14 -3.89
CA ALA A 142 -5.62 -6.98 -3.79
C ALA A 142 -6.26 -6.73 -5.16
N LEU A 143 -7.53 -7.06 -5.30
CA LEU A 143 -8.28 -6.88 -6.53
C LEU A 143 -9.36 -5.80 -6.33
N LEU A 144 -9.29 -4.74 -7.14
CA LEU A 144 -10.36 -3.74 -7.22
C LEU A 144 -11.32 -4.15 -8.34
N ASP A 145 -12.37 -4.88 -7.98
CA ASP A 145 -13.37 -5.45 -8.90
C ASP A 145 -14.68 -4.64 -8.86
N VAL A 146 -14.57 -3.34 -9.13
CA VAL A 146 -15.72 -2.41 -9.13
C VAL A 146 -16.13 -1.98 -10.54
N PHE A 147 -15.47 -2.50 -11.56
CA PHE A 147 -15.67 -2.10 -12.94
C PHE A 147 -16.73 -2.97 -13.61
N THR A 148 -17.82 -2.33 -14.09
CA THR A 148 -18.99 -3.02 -14.67
C THR A 148 -18.95 -3.12 -16.20
N GLY A 149 -17.86 -2.66 -16.83
CA GLY A 149 -17.68 -2.77 -18.27
C GLY A 149 -17.66 -1.42 -19.01
N TYR A 150 -17.36 -1.50 -20.30
CA TYR A 150 -17.27 -0.34 -21.18
C TYR A 150 -18.62 0.32 -21.39
N GLY A 151 -18.72 1.61 -21.15
CA GLY A 151 -19.94 2.41 -21.38
C GLY A 151 -20.87 2.57 -20.19
N ALA A 152 -20.65 1.88 -19.06
CA ALA A 152 -21.51 1.95 -17.88
C ALA A 152 -21.12 3.05 -16.87
N GLY A 153 -20.21 3.95 -17.21
CA GLY A 153 -19.72 5.01 -16.29
C GLY A 153 -18.72 4.52 -15.24
N GLN A 154 -18.54 3.21 -15.11
CA GLN A 154 -17.60 2.56 -14.19
C GLN A 154 -16.60 1.71 -14.97
N THR A 155 -15.99 2.30 -16.00
CA THR A 155 -15.02 1.63 -16.86
C THR A 155 -13.62 1.80 -16.29
N ASN A 156 -12.85 0.72 -16.26
CA ASN A 156 -11.42 0.80 -15.95
C ASN A 156 -10.72 1.77 -16.94
N SER A 157 -9.96 2.72 -16.41
CA SER A 157 -9.29 3.77 -17.21
C SER A 157 -8.41 3.19 -18.31
N TRP A 158 -7.71 2.07 -18.06
CA TRP A 158 -6.90 1.40 -19.06
C TRP A 158 -7.74 0.77 -20.15
N SER A 159 -8.88 0.15 -19.81
CA SER A 159 -9.81 -0.39 -20.80
C SER A 159 -10.37 0.71 -21.70
N ALA A 160 -10.78 1.84 -21.12
CA ALA A 160 -11.24 3.00 -21.88
C ALA A 160 -10.13 3.59 -22.78
N TYR A 161 -8.89 3.66 -22.27
CA TYR A 161 -7.73 4.12 -23.03
C TYR A 161 -7.47 3.23 -24.24
N TRP A 162 -7.44 1.92 -24.08
CA TRP A 162 -7.21 0.98 -25.16
C TRP A 162 -8.34 0.97 -26.20
N ALA A 163 -9.60 1.05 -25.75
CA ALA A 163 -10.76 1.07 -26.64
C ALA A 163 -10.86 2.36 -27.46
N SER A 164 -10.35 3.48 -26.95
CA SER A 164 -10.40 4.79 -27.64
C SER A 164 -9.20 5.04 -28.57
N ARG A 165 -8.19 4.17 -28.56
CA ARG A 165 -6.98 4.29 -29.35
C ARG A 165 -6.74 3.05 -30.18
N GLU A 166 -6.41 3.25 -31.47
CA GLU A 166 -6.07 2.16 -32.40
C GLU A 166 -4.69 1.53 -32.09
N TYR A 167 -4.30 1.43 -30.83
CA TYR A 167 -3.09 0.74 -30.44
C TYR A 167 -3.38 -0.75 -30.25
N ILE A 168 -2.74 -1.55 -31.05
CA ILE A 168 -2.74 -3.00 -30.84
C ILE A 168 -1.79 -3.28 -29.67
N ALA A 169 -2.34 -3.65 -28.52
CA ALA A 169 -1.56 -4.22 -27.45
C ALA A 169 -0.89 -5.50 -27.99
N SER A 170 0.44 -5.61 -27.87
CA SER A 170 1.10 -6.87 -28.22
C SER A 170 0.58 -7.98 -27.30
N SER A 171 0.49 -9.20 -27.83
CA SER A 171 0.06 -10.39 -27.08
C SER A 171 0.83 -10.58 -25.76
N LYS A 172 2.07 -10.10 -25.68
CA LYS A 172 2.90 -10.10 -24.47
C LYS A 172 2.48 -9.09 -23.39
N THR A 173 1.58 -8.16 -23.71
CA THR A 173 1.07 -7.15 -22.74
C THR A 173 -0.29 -7.55 -22.18
N VAL A 174 -0.89 -8.60 -22.71
CA VAL A 174 -2.27 -9.05 -22.39
C VAL A 174 -2.27 -10.40 -21.67
N GLU A 175 -1.12 -11.08 -21.58
CA GLU A 175 -0.89 -12.25 -20.73
C GLU A 175 -0.43 -11.82 -19.34
#